data_9375942ff0033bb26e8c86c77329df11
#
_entry.id   9375942ff0033bb26e8c86c77329df11
#
_cell.length_a   1.000
_cell.length_b   1.000
_cell.length_c   1.000
_cell.angle_alpha   90.00
_cell.angle_beta   90.00
_cell.angle_gamma   90.00
#
_symmetry.space_group_name_H-M   'P 1'
#
loop_
_entity.id
_entity.type
_entity.pdbx_description
1 polymer ?
#
loop_
_entity_poly.entity_id
_entity_poly.type
_entity_poly.pdbx_seq_one_letter_code
_entity_poly.pdbx_strand_id
1 'polypeptide(L)'
;MSGPHRAAKVALALTAAVLPLTTLTPAVSAAGTLTMRGADVSTVQRALDLGAKFHDASGVARDPLDILKGAGVNYVRLRVWNNPRSGYNNKAKVLAYAKTVQAKGLKLLVDFHYSDTWADPGKQYKPAAWANHTIGQLQTDVYNYTYDVCTSLKAQGTTPDSVQIGNEINVGMLWDDGKVVDNNFTNLSLLLKAGYNATKACNGGTKVMIHTANADNLDHARWFYDGIRSKGVAWDITALSYYCSWHGTLANLYNVISDVRSRYGKDVVLAETAYPFTTANADGTGNSINAGCAGYPLTWAGQATNFAHVQNTARNAGAIGVFYWEPTWYAVPGNGWDPADITNSGNGWDNMAIFNWTGRINPDVRWTP
;
A
#
# COMPACT_ATOMS: atom_id res chain seq x y z
N MET A 1 39.91 89.21 -36.30
CA MET A 1 41.02 88.32 -35.87
C MET A 1 40.43 87.21 -35.01
N SER A 2 40.23 86.14 -35.57
CA SER A 2 39.50 85.00 -35.01
C SER A 2 40.46 83.91 -34.53
N GLY A 3 40.40 83.54 -33.31
CA GLY A 3 41.16 82.43 -32.73
C GLY A 3 40.31 81.15 -32.69
N PRO A 4 40.87 79.96 -32.87
CA PRO A 4 40.08 78.75 -33.04
C PRO A 4 39.73 78.06 -31.72
N HIS A 5 38.48 77.63 -31.59
CA HIS A 5 37.97 76.80 -30.52
C HIS A 5 38.47 75.33 -30.65
N ARG A 6 39.17 74.82 -29.63
CA ARG A 6 39.49 73.41 -29.50
C ARG A 6 38.30 72.71 -28.85
N ALA A 7 37.73 71.72 -29.55
CA ALA A 7 36.76 70.80 -29.02
C ALA A 7 37.45 69.66 -28.27
N ALA A 8 37.12 69.48 -27.00
CA ALA A 8 37.58 68.35 -26.19
C ALA A 8 36.66 67.14 -26.45
N LYS A 9 37.23 66.01 -26.85
CA LYS A 9 36.49 64.73 -26.98
C LYS A 9 36.54 64.05 -25.59
N VAL A 10 35.39 63.86 -24.99
CA VAL A 10 35.22 63.00 -23.80
C VAL A 10 35.02 61.57 -24.29
N ALA A 11 35.94 60.65 -23.96
CA ALA A 11 35.78 59.26 -24.21
C ALA A 11 35.05 58.61 -23.02
N LEU A 12 33.85 58.12 -23.23
CA LEU A 12 33.09 57.32 -22.24
C LEU A 12 33.58 55.87 -22.29
N ALA A 13 34.23 55.40 -21.24
CA ALA A 13 34.60 54.01 -21.09
C ALA A 13 33.43 53.24 -20.49
N LEU A 14 32.79 52.37 -21.28
CA LEU A 14 31.81 51.39 -20.78
C LEU A 14 32.57 50.23 -20.14
N THR A 15 32.56 50.11 -18.84
CA THR A 15 32.97 48.90 -18.12
C THR A 15 31.78 47.92 -18.06
N ALA A 16 31.85 46.84 -18.84
CA ALA A 16 30.91 45.73 -18.76
C ALA A 16 31.19 44.92 -17.49
N ALA A 17 30.28 44.99 -16.50
CA ALA A 17 30.31 44.11 -15.32
C ALA A 17 29.84 42.72 -15.76
N VAL A 18 30.75 41.74 -15.76
CA VAL A 18 30.42 40.32 -15.93
C VAL A 18 29.96 39.80 -14.60
N LEU A 19 28.65 39.60 -14.45
CA LEU A 19 28.06 38.86 -13.30
C LEU A 19 28.37 37.37 -13.45
N PRO A 20 28.91 36.70 -12.42
CA PRO A 20 29.12 35.27 -12.47
C PRO A 20 27.74 34.55 -12.49
N LEU A 21 27.53 33.73 -13.52
CA LEU A 21 26.40 32.84 -13.62
C LEU A 21 26.60 31.73 -12.58
N THR A 22 25.98 31.87 -11.37
CA THR A 22 25.93 30.79 -10.41
C THR A 22 24.98 29.71 -10.94
N THR A 23 25.54 28.63 -11.42
CA THR A 23 24.78 27.43 -11.71
C THR A 23 24.21 26.88 -10.38
N LEU A 24 22.91 27.08 -10.15
CA LEU A 24 22.20 26.37 -9.11
C LEU A 24 22.20 24.89 -9.47
N THR A 25 23.13 24.13 -8.90
CA THR A 25 23.00 22.67 -8.86
C THR A 25 21.72 22.36 -8.07
N PRO A 26 20.77 21.60 -8.64
CA PRO A 26 19.61 21.18 -7.85
C PRO A 26 20.13 20.42 -6.63
N ALA A 27 19.73 20.86 -5.43
CA ALA A 27 20.03 20.14 -4.21
C ALA A 27 19.43 18.73 -4.35
N VAL A 28 20.28 17.72 -4.39
CA VAL A 28 19.84 16.33 -4.27
C VAL A 28 19.20 16.24 -2.89
N SER A 29 17.86 16.17 -2.86
CA SER A 29 17.14 15.93 -1.61
C SER A 29 17.71 14.64 -1.02
N ALA A 30 18.14 14.69 0.24
CA ALA A 30 18.57 13.48 0.92
C ALA A 30 17.47 12.41 0.77
N ALA A 31 17.85 11.21 0.34
CA ALA A 31 16.91 10.10 0.21
C ALA A 31 16.13 9.94 1.52
N GLY A 32 14.80 9.86 1.42
CA GLY A 32 13.94 9.66 2.58
C GLY A 32 14.24 8.33 3.29
N THR A 33 13.63 8.11 4.42
CA THR A 33 13.73 6.84 5.16
C THR A 33 12.39 6.11 5.11
N LEU A 34 12.39 4.82 4.76
CA LEU A 34 11.19 3.98 4.87
C LEU A 34 10.98 3.57 6.34
N THR A 35 10.19 4.35 7.05
CA THR A 35 9.84 4.09 8.46
C THR A 35 8.79 3.00 8.61
N MET A 36 8.00 2.73 7.54
CA MET A 36 7.00 1.66 7.46
C MET A 36 7.48 0.59 6.47
N ARG A 37 8.15 -0.42 6.98
CA ARG A 37 8.64 -1.58 6.22
C ARG A 37 7.69 -2.73 6.46
N GLY A 38 6.73 -2.89 5.57
CA GLY A 38 5.55 -3.70 5.82
C GLY A 38 5.48 -5.00 5.06
N ALA A 39 4.72 -5.93 5.63
CA ALA A 39 4.27 -7.15 4.99
C ALA A 39 2.76 -7.35 5.25
N ASP A 40 1.96 -7.54 4.21
CA ASP A 40 0.61 -8.06 4.36
C ASP A 40 0.68 -9.58 4.51
N VAL A 41 0.21 -10.09 5.63
CA VAL A 41 0.26 -11.52 5.94
C VAL A 41 -1.11 -12.09 6.28
N SER A 42 -2.13 -11.55 5.67
CA SER A 42 -3.53 -11.84 5.99
C SER A 42 -3.92 -13.31 5.78
N THR A 43 -3.21 -14.04 4.92
CA THR A 43 -3.45 -15.48 4.67
C THR A 43 -2.67 -16.41 5.60
N VAL A 44 -1.71 -15.89 6.37
CA VAL A 44 -0.76 -16.70 7.15
C VAL A 44 -1.42 -17.52 8.26
N GLN A 45 -2.47 -16.98 8.91
CA GLN A 45 -3.17 -17.73 9.97
C GLN A 45 -3.74 -19.05 9.44
N ARG A 46 -4.39 -19.01 8.26
CA ARG A 46 -4.92 -20.22 7.67
C ARG A 46 -3.79 -21.18 7.26
N ALA A 47 -2.72 -20.67 6.68
CA ALA A 47 -1.56 -21.50 6.36
C ALA A 47 -1.05 -22.24 7.60
N LEU A 48 -0.90 -21.56 8.74
CA LEU A 48 -0.47 -22.14 10.01
C LEU A 48 -1.46 -23.16 10.55
N ASP A 49 -2.77 -22.86 10.51
CA ASP A 49 -3.84 -23.77 10.93
C ASP A 49 -3.84 -25.06 10.08
N LEU A 50 -3.43 -24.98 8.81
CA LEU A 50 -3.25 -26.11 7.88
C LEU A 50 -1.88 -26.82 8.04
N GLY A 51 -1.06 -26.40 8.98
CA GLY A 51 0.23 -27.04 9.27
C GLY A 51 1.41 -26.58 8.43
N ALA A 52 1.27 -25.44 7.72
CA ALA A 52 2.37 -24.83 6.98
C ALA A 52 3.61 -24.64 7.85
N LYS A 53 4.79 -24.89 7.28
CA LYS A 53 6.08 -24.66 7.92
C LYS A 53 6.81 -23.53 7.20
N PHE A 54 7.39 -22.64 7.99
CA PHE A 54 8.21 -21.55 7.49
C PHE A 54 9.64 -21.74 7.95
N HIS A 55 10.60 -21.54 7.05
CA HIS A 55 12.01 -21.74 7.32
C HIS A 55 12.79 -20.47 6.98
N ASP A 56 13.74 -20.12 7.81
CA ASP A 56 14.68 -19.05 7.53
C ASP A 56 15.64 -19.41 6.36
N ALA A 57 16.52 -18.48 6.01
CA ALA A 57 17.48 -18.67 4.93
C ALA A 57 18.44 -19.87 5.15
N SER A 58 18.65 -20.26 6.40
CA SER A 58 19.47 -21.43 6.77
C SER A 58 18.68 -22.75 6.76
N GLY A 59 17.35 -22.70 6.52
CA GLY A 59 16.46 -23.85 6.53
C GLY A 59 15.97 -24.25 7.92
N VAL A 60 16.16 -23.40 8.93
CA VAL A 60 15.65 -23.64 10.29
C VAL A 60 14.20 -23.20 10.37
N ALA A 61 13.32 -24.08 10.87
CA ALA A 61 11.91 -23.78 11.07
C ALA A 61 11.71 -22.70 12.14
N ARG A 62 10.94 -21.64 11.82
CA ARG A 62 10.65 -20.52 12.71
C ARG A 62 9.25 -19.98 12.47
N ASP A 63 8.79 -19.17 13.40
CA ASP A 63 7.59 -18.35 13.20
C ASP A 63 7.78 -17.39 11.99
N PRO A 64 6.81 -17.29 11.06
CA PRO A 64 6.95 -16.47 9.87
C PRO A 64 7.19 -14.98 10.18
N LEU A 65 6.61 -14.44 11.26
CA LEU A 65 6.85 -13.05 11.64
C LEU A 65 8.27 -12.82 12.16
N ASP A 66 8.89 -13.81 12.83
CA ASP A 66 10.29 -13.71 13.24
C ASP A 66 11.23 -13.71 12.03
N ILE A 67 10.92 -14.55 11.01
CA ILE A 67 11.68 -14.58 9.76
C ILE A 67 11.54 -13.23 9.03
N LEU A 68 10.33 -12.71 8.87
CA LEU A 68 10.07 -11.43 8.22
C LEU A 68 10.72 -10.27 8.98
N LYS A 69 10.65 -10.26 10.31
CA LYS A 69 11.33 -9.28 11.16
C LYS A 69 12.84 -9.32 10.96
N GLY A 70 13.42 -10.52 10.88
CA GLY A 70 14.83 -10.71 10.54
C GLY A 70 15.21 -10.20 9.15
N ALA A 71 14.26 -10.18 8.20
CA ALA A 71 14.43 -9.59 6.87
C ALA A 71 14.22 -8.06 6.84
N GLY A 72 13.87 -7.43 7.97
CA GLY A 72 13.73 -5.98 8.11
C GLY A 72 12.31 -5.45 8.25
N VAL A 73 11.29 -6.31 8.27
CA VAL A 73 9.88 -5.92 8.50
C VAL A 73 9.72 -5.34 9.90
N ASN A 74 8.99 -4.22 10.00
CA ASN A 74 8.61 -3.61 11.27
C ASN A 74 7.10 -3.31 11.35
N TYR A 75 6.35 -3.63 10.29
CA TYR A 75 4.93 -3.35 10.18
C TYR A 75 4.21 -4.55 9.55
N VAL A 76 3.06 -4.91 10.09
CA VAL A 76 2.18 -5.96 9.55
C VAL A 76 0.87 -5.33 9.09
N ARG A 77 0.43 -5.66 7.88
CA ARG A 77 -0.89 -5.33 7.37
C ARG A 77 -1.78 -6.57 7.46
N LEU A 78 -2.99 -6.39 8.00
CA LEU A 78 -4.02 -7.42 8.10
C LEU A 78 -5.32 -6.87 7.53
N ARG A 79 -5.83 -7.51 6.47
CA ARG A 79 -7.17 -7.19 5.96
C ARG A 79 -8.24 -7.69 6.92
N VAL A 80 -9.34 -6.98 6.96
CA VAL A 80 -10.54 -7.40 7.70
C VAL A 80 -11.76 -7.38 6.79
N TRP A 81 -12.46 -8.52 6.75
CA TRP A 81 -13.74 -8.71 6.11
C TRP A 81 -14.87 -8.73 7.14
N ASN A 82 -16.08 -8.39 6.72
CA ASN A 82 -17.21 -8.30 7.64
C ASN A 82 -17.67 -9.68 8.14
N ASN A 83 -18.13 -10.53 7.24
CA ASN A 83 -18.60 -11.89 7.56
C ASN A 83 -18.18 -12.88 6.46
N PRO A 84 -16.90 -13.15 6.28
CA PRO A 84 -16.41 -14.04 5.23
C PRO A 84 -16.86 -15.48 5.47
N ARG A 85 -17.32 -16.16 4.43
CA ARG A 85 -17.79 -17.55 4.47
C ARG A 85 -16.72 -18.51 4.97
N SER A 86 -15.46 -18.24 4.68
CA SER A 86 -14.33 -19.04 5.15
C SER A 86 -14.07 -18.96 6.66
N GLY A 87 -14.60 -17.93 7.34
CA GLY A 87 -14.30 -17.63 8.73
C GLY A 87 -12.91 -17.02 8.97
N TYR A 88 -12.07 -16.89 7.93
CA TYR A 88 -10.76 -16.21 8.02
C TYR A 88 -10.86 -14.75 7.63
N ASN A 89 -9.93 -13.93 8.14
CA ASN A 89 -9.91 -12.47 7.95
C ASN A 89 -11.16 -11.74 8.53
N ASN A 90 -11.97 -12.39 9.33
CA ASN A 90 -13.01 -11.72 10.11
C ASN A 90 -12.40 -11.01 11.34
N LYS A 91 -13.21 -10.19 12.01
CA LYS A 91 -12.82 -9.47 13.23
C LYS A 91 -12.13 -10.39 14.25
N ALA A 92 -12.70 -11.56 14.55
CA ALA A 92 -12.16 -12.47 15.58
C ALA A 92 -10.75 -12.97 15.24
N LYS A 93 -10.51 -13.34 13.96
CA LYS A 93 -9.19 -13.78 13.49
C LYS A 93 -8.18 -12.62 13.49
N VAL A 94 -8.57 -11.43 13.09
CA VAL A 94 -7.71 -10.23 13.13
C VAL A 94 -7.34 -9.90 14.57
N LEU A 95 -8.29 -9.90 15.51
CA LEU A 95 -8.04 -9.70 16.93
C LEU A 95 -7.04 -10.72 17.48
N ALA A 96 -7.22 -12.00 17.14
CA ALA A 96 -6.33 -13.07 17.62
C ALA A 96 -4.90 -12.85 17.10
N TYR A 97 -4.73 -12.58 15.79
CA TYR A 97 -3.42 -12.44 15.20
C TYR A 97 -2.70 -11.12 15.56
N ALA A 98 -3.46 -10.07 15.82
CA ALA A 98 -2.91 -8.80 16.32
C ALA A 98 -2.12 -8.96 17.62
N LYS A 99 -2.51 -9.90 18.50
CA LYS A 99 -1.73 -10.23 19.71
C LYS A 99 -0.37 -10.82 19.36
N THR A 100 -0.31 -11.71 18.36
CA THR A 100 0.96 -12.26 17.86
C THR A 100 1.84 -11.16 17.26
N VAL A 101 1.27 -10.27 16.44
CA VAL A 101 1.98 -9.13 15.85
C VAL A 101 2.61 -8.26 16.94
N GLN A 102 1.82 -7.90 17.96
CA GLN A 102 2.31 -7.08 19.08
C GLN A 102 3.38 -7.80 19.91
N ALA A 103 3.19 -9.09 20.22
CA ALA A 103 4.16 -9.87 20.96
C ALA A 103 5.52 -9.94 20.27
N LYS A 104 5.56 -9.81 18.94
CA LYS A 104 6.79 -9.70 18.14
C LYS A 104 7.36 -8.28 18.10
N GLY A 105 6.69 -7.30 18.72
CA GLY A 105 7.08 -5.89 18.68
C GLY A 105 6.93 -5.25 17.30
N LEU A 106 6.01 -5.76 16.49
CA LEU A 106 5.68 -5.24 15.17
C LEU A 106 4.48 -4.28 15.27
N LYS A 107 4.45 -3.27 14.41
CA LYS A 107 3.34 -2.34 14.26
C LYS A 107 2.22 -2.96 13.44
N LEU A 108 1.00 -2.46 13.63
CA LEU A 108 -0.20 -2.99 13.02
C LEU A 108 -0.90 -1.96 12.12
N LEU A 109 -1.15 -2.34 10.86
CA LEU A 109 -2.09 -1.72 9.94
C LEU A 109 -3.28 -2.65 9.74
N VAL A 110 -4.49 -2.18 9.97
CA VAL A 110 -5.72 -2.90 9.67
C VAL A 110 -6.35 -2.35 8.39
N ASP A 111 -6.54 -3.22 7.42
CA ASP A 111 -7.11 -2.90 6.11
C ASP A 111 -8.59 -3.32 6.05
N PHE A 112 -9.48 -2.34 6.07
CA PHE A 112 -10.92 -2.56 6.01
C PHE A 112 -11.40 -2.68 4.56
N HIS A 113 -11.78 -3.88 4.13
CA HIS A 113 -12.40 -4.06 2.82
C HIS A 113 -13.88 -3.64 2.77
N TYR A 114 -14.57 -3.63 3.91
CA TYR A 114 -16.02 -3.42 4.01
C TYR A 114 -16.81 -4.32 3.07
N SER A 115 -16.43 -5.57 3.05
CA SER A 115 -17.00 -6.64 2.22
C SER A 115 -16.88 -7.96 2.95
N ASP A 116 -17.61 -8.98 2.52
CA ASP A 116 -17.44 -10.36 2.99
C ASP A 116 -16.38 -11.13 2.19
N THR A 117 -15.81 -10.48 1.17
CA THR A 117 -14.82 -11.04 0.24
C THR A 117 -13.83 -9.97 -0.21
N TRP A 118 -13.03 -10.28 -1.21
CA TRP A 118 -12.10 -9.35 -1.84
C TRP A 118 -12.79 -8.08 -2.32
N ALA A 119 -12.21 -6.94 -1.99
CA ALA A 119 -12.49 -5.65 -2.59
C ALA A 119 -11.24 -5.22 -3.36
N ASP A 120 -11.40 -4.88 -4.64
CA ASP A 120 -10.33 -4.47 -5.56
C ASP A 120 -10.90 -3.48 -6.61
N PRO A 121 -10.08 -2.95 -7.54
CA PRO A 121 -10.57 -1.98 -8.53
C PRO A 121 -11.72 -2.46 -9.41
N GLY A 122 -11.90 -3.78 -9.55
CA GLY A 122 -12.97 -4.39 -10.36
C GLY A 122 -14.23 -4.74 -9.58
N LYS A 123 -14.16 -4.77 -8.25
CA LYS A 123 -15.29 -5.17 -7.39
C LYS A 123 -15.19 -4.57 -6.00
N GLN A 124 -16.30 -3.98 -5.54
CA GLN A 124 -16.44 -3.35 -4.24
C GLN A 124 -17.79 -3.71 -3.64
N TYR A 125 -18.03 -5.03 -3.51
CA TYR A 125 -19.33 -5.54 -3.08
C TYR A 125 -19.64 -5.20 -1.63
N LYS A 126 -20.86 -4.75 -1.37
CA LYS A 126 -21.36 -4.59 -0.01
C LYS A 126 -21.36 -5.93 0.72
N PRO A 127 -21.10 -5.97 2.04
CA PRO A 127 -21.41 -7.15 2.85
C PRO A 127 -22.87 -7.55 2.69
N ALA A 128 -23.17 -8.85 2.71
CA ALA A 128 -24.54 -9.34 2.57
C ALA A 128 -25.51 -8.70 3.60
N ALA A 129 -25.01 -8.46 4.81
CA ALA A 129 -25.78 -7.77 5.86
C ALA A 129 -26.16 -6.32 5.51
N TRP A 130 -25.43 -5.67 4.59
CA TRP A 130 -25.64 -4.27 4.21
C TRP A 130 -26.22 -4.13 2.78
N ALA A 131 -26.56 -5.25 2.13
CA ALA A 131 -26.94 -5.27 0.71
C ALA A 131 -28.06 -4.27 0.36
N ASN A 132 -29.05 -4.13 1.23
CA ASN A 132 -30.23 -3.29 1.03
C ASN A 132 -30.18 -1.96 1.79
N HIS A 133 -29.01 -1.62 2.38
CA HIS A 133 -28.88 -0.39 3.14
C HIS A 133 -28.75 0.81 2.22
N THR A 134 -29.42 1.91 2.60
CA THR A 134 -29.27 3.23 1.98
C THR A 134 -27.92 3.82 2.30
N ILE A 135 -27.48 4.84 1.55
CA ILE A 135 -26.21 5.53 1.80
C ILE A 135 -26.07 6.04 3.25
N GLY A 136 -27.14 6.52 3.86
CA GLY A 136 -27.13 6.96 5.26
C GLY A 136 -26.94 5.81 6.25
N GLN A 137 -27.53 4.64 5.96
CA GLN A 137 -27.29 3.43 6.73
C GLN A 137 -25.88 2.89 6.53
N LEU A 138 -25.38 2.86 5.29
CA LEU A 138 -23.99 2.48 4.97
C LEU A 138 -22.97 3.38 5.67
N GLN A 139 -23.24 4.69 5.76
CA GLN A 139 -22.41 5.62 6.54
C GLN A 139 -22.34 5.21 8.01
N THR A 140 -23.48 4.85 8.59
CA THR A 140 -23.56 4.34 9.97
C THR A 140 -22.84 3.01 10.14
N ASP A 141 -22.99 2.10 9.18
CA ASP A 141 -22.35 0.78 9.20
C ASP A 141 -20.81 0.89 9.14
N VAL A 142 -20.30 1.72 8.22
CA VAL A 142 -18.86 1.97 8.11
C VAL A 142 -18.31 2.54 9.43
N TYR A 143 -19.00 3.52 10.00
CA TYR A 143 -18.61 4.07 11.31
C TYR A 143 -18.59 2.99 12.39
N ASN A 144 -19.70 2.29 12.58
CA ASN A 144 -19.86 1.31 13.64
C ASN A 144 -18.88 0.15 13.52
N TYR A 145 -18.70 -0.39 12.32
CA TYR A 145 -17.77 -1.51 12.08
C TYR A 145 -16.32 -1.10 12.33
N THR A 146 -15.91 0.05 11.81
CA THR A 146 -14.55 0.58 12.04
C THR A 146 -14.30 0.83 13.52
N TYR A 147 -15.25 1.48 14.20
CA TYR A 147 -15.17 1.76 15.63
C TYR A 147 -15.11 0.50 16.48
N ASP A 148 -15.95 -0.49 16.17
CA ASP A 148 -16.02 -1.75 16.89
C ASP A 148 -14.73 -2.59 16.76
N VAL A 149 -14.18 -2.72 15.56
CA VAL A 149 -12.90 -3.42 15.34
C VAL A 149 -11.77 -2.69 16.06
N CYS A 150 -11.68 -1.37 15.87
CA CYS A 150 -10.61 -0.56 16.47
C CYS A 150 -10.66 -0.57 18.00
N THR A 151 -11.84 -0.41 18.61
CA THR A 151 -12.00 -0.42 20.08
C THR A 151 -11.77 -1.79 20.67
N SER A 152 -12.13 -2.87 19.96
CA SER A 152 -11.83 -4.24 20.38
C SER A 152 -10.33 -4.51 20.37
N LEU A 153 -9.62 -4.05 19.34
CA LEU A 153 -8.15 -4.13 19.30
C LEU A 153 -7.52 -3.32 20.44
N LYS A 154 -8.02 -2.12 20.69
CA LYS A 154 -7.54 -1.26 21.77
C LYS A 154 -7.78 -1.87 23.15
N ALA A 155 -8.97 -2.43 23.38
CA ALA A 155 -9.33 -3.05 24.65
C ALA A 155 -8.44 -4.24 25.02
N GLN A 156 -7.94 -4.97 24.04
CA GLN A 156 -6.99 -6.08 24.26
C GLN A 156 -5.51 -5.64 24.27
N GLY A 157 -5.21 -4.34 24.12
CA GLY A 157 -3.85 -3.78 24.13
C GLY A 157 -3.15 -3.79 22.77
N THR A 158 -3.83 -4.10 21.67
CA THR A 158 -3.27 -4.14 20.30
C THR A 158 -3.81 -3.01 19.42
N THR A 159 -3.86 -1.79 19.97
CA THR A 159 -4.32 -0.61 19.22
C THR A 159 -3.59 -0.50 17.88
N PRO A 160 -4.31 -0.40 16.75
CA PRO A 160 -3.64 -0.29 15.46
C PRO A 160 -2.88 1.02 15.34
N ASP A 161 -1.65 0.98 14.81
CA ASP A 161 -0.88 2.19 14.48
C ASP A 161 -1.50 2.94 13.30
N SER A 162 -2.06 2.19 12.36
CA SER A 162 -2.82 2.74 11.23
C SER A 162 -3.98 1.84 10.82
N VAL A 163 -4.96 2.46 10.15
CA VAL A 163 -6.07 1.78 9.50
C VAL A 163 -6.19 2.27 8.06
N GLN A 164 -6.65 1.40 7.18
CA GLN A 164 -6.95 1.69 5.80
C GLN A 164 -8.47 1.63 5.61
N ILE A 165 -9.07 2.72 5.13
CA ILE A 165 -10.52 2.83 4.92
C ILE A 165 -10.84 2.50 3.47
N GLY A 166 -11.23 1.25 3.23
CA GLY A 166 -11.42 0.67 1.91
C GLY A 166 -10.10 0.19 1.28
N ASN A 167 -10.16 -0.85 0.46
CA ASN A 167 -9.03 -1.38 -0.29
C ASN A 167 -9.19 -1.07 -1.77
N GLU A 168 -8.18 -0.43 -2.37
CA GLU A 168 -8.11 -0.09 -3.80
C GLU A 168 -9.41 0.53 -4.35
N ILE A 169 -9.91 1.53 -3.65
CA ILE A 169 -11.20 2.19 -3.92
C ILE A 169 -11.13 3.17 -5.10
N ASN A 170 -10.51 2.78 -6.19
CA ASN A 170 -10.19 3.60 -7.36
C ASN A 170 -11.36 4.44 -7.88
N VAL A 171 -12.56 3.87 -7.87
CA VAL A 171 -13.79 4.55 -8.27
C VAL A 171 -14.86 4.45 -7.17
N GLY A 172 -14.44 4.33 -5.91
CA GLY A 172 -15.34 4.25 -4.75
C GLY A 172 -15.42 2.86 -4.15
N MET A 173 -16.19 2.73 -3.06
CA MET A 173 -16.38 1.51 -2.27
C MET A 173 -17.88 1.24 -2.05
N LEU A 174 -18.24 0.03 -1.61
CA LEU A 174 -19.64 -0.34 -1.32
C LEU A 174 -20.59 -0.06 -2.50
N TRP A 175 -20.24 -0.62 -3.66
CA TRP A 175 -21.00 -0.38 -4.89
C TRP A 175 -22.42 -0.96 -4.80
N ASP A 176 -23.43 -0.33 -5.49
CA ASP A 176 -23.27 0.88 -6.34
C ASP A 176 -23.31 2.21 -5.54
N ASP A 177 -23.77 2.20 -4.28
CA ASP A 177 -24.08 3.42 -3.52
C ASP A 177 -22.87 4.34 -3.32
N GLY A 178 -21.70 3.79 -3.02
CA GLY A 178 -20.47 4.56 -2.83
C GLY A 178 -19.58 4.66 -4.07
N LYS A 179 -20.06 4.20 -5.25
CA LYS A 179 -19.34 4.32 -6.52
C LYS A 179 -19.34 5.74 -7.02
N VAL A 180 -18.20 6.23 -7.50
CA VAL A 180 -18.08 7.53 -8.14
C VAL A 180 -18.53 7.40 -9.60
N VAL A 181 -19.61 8.06 -9.94
CA VAL A 181 -20.14 8.17 -11.29
C VAL A 181 -20.21 9.66 -11.66
N ASP A 182 -19.86 10.02 -12.89
CA ASP A 182 -19.90 11.40 -13.38
C ASP A 182 -19.20 12.41 -12.47
N ASN A 183 -18.05 12.04 -11.93
CA ASN A 183 -17.28 12.84 -10.99
C ASN A 183 -18.02 13.20 -9.67
N ASN A 184 -19.07 12.49 -9.34
CA ASN A 184 -19.82 12.74 -8.11
C ASN A 184 -19.23 11.97 -6.92
N PHE A 185 -18.39 12.63 -6.15
CA PHE A 185 -17.74 12.08 -4.94
C PHE A 185 -18.61 12.18 -3.66
N THR A 186 -19.84 12.62 -3.75
CA THR A 186 -20.68 12.92 -2.56
C THR A 186 -20.86 11.71 -1.66
N ASN A 187 -21.34 10.59 -2.20
CA ASN A 187 -21.60 9.38 -1.42
C ASN A 187 -20.29 8.77 -0.87
N LEU A 188 -19.26 8.64 -1.72
CA LEU A 188 -17.95 8.15 -1.27
C LEU A 188 -17.41 9.01 -0.12
N SER A 189 -17.57 10.33 -0.20
CA SER A 189 -17.08 11.23 0.85
C SER A 189 -17.77 11.03 2.20
N LEU A 190 -19.04 10.66 2.22
CA LEU A 190 -19.78 10.33 3.45
C LEU A 190 -19.19 9.07 4.11
N LEU A 191 -18.94 8.04 3.31
CA LEU A 191 -18.37 6.77 3.78
C LEU A 191 -16.94 6.95 4.33
N LEU A 192 -16.09 7.68 3.59
CA LEU A 192 -14.71 7.93 4.01
C LEU A 192 -14.65 8.77 5.31
N LYS A 193 -15.51 9.78 5.43
CA LYS A 193 -15.62 10.57 6.66
C LYS A 193 -16.07 9.73 7.83
N ALA A 194 -17.01 8.79 7.63
CA ALA A 194 -17.46 7.88 8.67
C ALA A 194 -16.32 7.02 9.19
N GLY A 195 -15.54 6.38 8.31
CA GLY A 195 -14.37 5.57 8.69
C GLY A 195 -13.29 6.40 9.38
N TYR A 196 -12.98 7.60 8.86
CA TYR A 196 -12.04 8.53 9.51
C TYR A 196 -12.48 8.90 10.93
N ASN A 197 -13.72 9.35 11.08
CA ASN A 197 -14.26 9.78 12.37
C ASN A 197 -14.30 8.64 13.39
N ALA A 198 -14.69 7.43 12.95
CA ALA A 198 -14.70 6.23 13.80
C ALA A 198 -13.30 5.90 14.32
N THR A 199 -12.30 5.96 13.43
CA THR A 199 -10.89 5.73 13.79
C THR A 199 -10.42 6.75 14.82
N LYS A 200 -10.67 8.04 14.57
CA LYS A 200 -10.24 9.11 15.49
C LYS A 200 -10.98 9.08 16.82
N ALA A 201 -12.25 8.67 16.84
CA ALA A 201 -13.01 8.46 18.06
C ALA A 201 -12.48 7.27 18.88
N CYS A 202 -12.03 6.20 18.21
CA CYS A 202 -11.39 5.06 18.89
C CYS A 202 -10.01 5.47 19.45
N ASN A 203 -9.16 6.02 18.62
CA ASN A 203 -7.83 6.48 19.00
C ASN A 203 -7.33 7.59 18.08
N GLY A 204 -7.22 8.81 18.63
CA GLY A 204 -6.76 9.98 17.86
C GLY A 204 -5.36 9.85 17.26
N GLY A 205 -4.50 8.98 17.84
CA GLY A 205 -3.13 8.73 17.36
C GLY A 205 -3.05 7.79 16.17
N THR A 206 -4.05 6.93 15.96
CA THR A 206 -4.09 6.00 14.81
C THR A 206 -4.17 6.77 13.49
N LYS A 207 -3.27 6.44 12.56
CA LYS A 207 -3.23 7.06 11.23
C LYS A 207 -4.27 6.45 10.31
N VAL A 208 -4.90 7.28 9.49
CA VAL A 208 -5.90 6.84 8.51
C VAL A 208 -5.30 6.90 7.11
N MET A 209 -5.30 5.75 6.42
CA MET A 209 -4.92 5.61 5.02
C MET A 209 -6.15 5.59 4.13
N ILE A 210 -6.04 6.21 2.95
CA ILE A 210 -6.95 6.00 1.82
C ILE A 210 -6.12 5.41 0.69
N HIS A 211 -6.60 4.30 0.11
CA HIS A 211 -5.84 3.44 -0.78
C HIS A 211 -6.48 3.33 -2.17
N THR A 212 -5.69 3.65 -3.19
CA THR A 212 -6.01 3.39 -4.58
C THR A 212 -4.92 2.54 -5.24
N ALA A 213 -5.28 1.72 -6.22
CA ALA A 213 -4.32 1.10 -7.11
C ALA A 213 -3.72 2.13 -8.09
N ASN A 214 -3.01 1.67 -9.12
CA ASN A 214 -2.53 2.49 -10.24
C ASN A 214 -1.50 3.57 -9.84
N ALA A 215 -0.46 3.18 -9.12
CA ALA A 215 0.66 4.08 -8.80
C ALA A 215 1.48 4.53 -10.04
N ASP A 216 1.02 4.22 -11.23
CA ASP A 216 1.56 4.63 -12.53
C ASP A 216 0.71 5.71 -13.21
N ASN A 217 -0.54 5.91 -12.78
CA ASN A 217 -1.51 6.79 -13.41
C ASN A 217 -1.70 8.09 -12.60
N LEU A 218 -0.90 9.09 -12.95
CA LEU A 218 -0.92 10.38 -12.27
C LEU A 218 -2.27 11.11 -12.39
N ASP A 219 -2.92 11.03 -13.55
CA ASP A 219 -4.19 11.71 -13.77
C ASP A 219 -5.30 11.09 -12.94
N HIS A 220 -5.31 9.74 -12.84
CA HIS A 220 -6.25 9.04 -11.96
C HIS A 220 -6.00 9.37 -10.48
N ALA A 221 -4.73 9.37 -10.04
CA ALA A 221 -4.40 9.69 -8.66
C ALA A 221 -4.85 11.13 -8.30
N ARG A 222 -4.59 12.09 -9.18
CA ARG A 222 -5.07 13.47 -9.00
C ARG A 222 -6.59 13.56 -8.98
N TRP A 223 -7.25 12.94 -9.96
CA TRP A 223 -8.70 12.91 -10.04
C TRP A 223 -9.34 12.40 -8.74
N PHE A 224 -8.85 11.28 -8.23
CA PHE A 224 -9.39 10.67 -7.03
C PHE A 224 -9.15 11.52 -5.77
N TYR A 225 -7.89 11.88 -5.50
CA TYR A 225 -7.56 12.60 -4.26
C TYR A 225 -8.03 14.06 -4.30
N ASP A 226 -8.06 14.73 -5.44
CA ASP A 226 -8.71 16.05 -5.60
C ASP A 226 -10.22 15.93 -5.36
N GLY A 227 -10.85 14.88 -5.88
CA GLY A 227 -12.28 14.64 -5.72
C GLY A 227 -12.67 14.49 -4.24
N ILE A 228 -12.01 13.62 -3.49
CA ILE A 228 -12.30 13.45 -2.06
C ILE A 228 -11.92 14.70 -1.23
N ARG A 229 -10.81 15.37 -1.58
CA ARG A 229 -10.37 16.63 -0.93
C ARG A 229 -11.41 17.73 -1.13
N SER A 230 -11.98 17.87 -2.33
CA SER A 230 -13.02 18.87 -2.64
C SER A 230 -14.27 18.72 -1.78
N LYS A 231 -14.53 17.50 -1.30
CA LYS A 231 -15.65 17.18 -0.39
C LYS A 231 -15.26 17.26 1.09
N GLY A 232 -14.05 17.73 1.41
CA GLY A 232 -13.59 17.86 2.80
C GLY A 232 -13.37 16.54 3.52
N VAL A 233 -12.95 15.48 2.80
CA VAL A 233 -12.48 14.23 3.41
C VAL A 233 -11.11 14.48 4.00
N ALA A 234 -10.91 14.07 5.24
CA ALA A 234 -9.60 14.07 5.89
C ALA A 234 -8.95 12.68 5.80
N TRP A 235 -7.62 12.64 5.64
CA TRP A 235 -6.80 11.45 5.73
C TRP A 235 -5.39 11.81 6.17
N ASP A 236 -4.63 10.84 6.67
CA ASP A 236 -3.26 11.04 7.14
C ASP A 236 -2.24 10.55 6.11
N ILE A 237 -2.51 9.44 5.44
CA ILE A 237 -1.58 8.75 4.53
C ILE A 237 -2.27 8.44 3.20
N THR A 238 -1.64 8.85 2.10
CA THR A 238 -2.01 8.44 0.74
C THR A 238 -1.38 7.07 0.48
N ALA A 239 -2.19 6.05 0.19
CA ALA A 239 -1.71 4.70 -0.05
C ALA A 239 -1.96 4.27 -1.50
N LEU A 240 -0.97 3.57 -2.09
CA LEU A 240 -0.97 3.18 -3.50
C LEU A 240 -0.58 1.71 -3.64
N SER A 241 -1.03 1.02 -4.71
CA SER A 241 -0.50 -0.28 -5.14
C SER A 241 0.37 -0.13 -6.37
N TYR A 242 1.47 -0.88 -6.39
CA TYR A 242 2.35 -0.97 -7.55
C TYR A 242 2.79 -2.41 -7.82
N TYR A 243 2.42 -2.91 -8.97
CA TYR A 243 2.89 -4.17 -9.53
C TYR A 243 3.39 -3.89 -10.94
N CYS A 244 4.68 -4.08 -11.18
CA CYS A 244 5.27 -3.67 -12.47
C CYS A 244 4.62 -4.31 -13.70
N SER A 245 4.00 -5.49 -13.53
CA SER A 245 3.27 -6.18 -14.61
C SER A 245 1.97 -5.47 -15.00
N TRP A 246 1.40 -4.65 -14.13
CA TRP A 246 0.13 -3.96 -14.33
C TRP A 246 0.27 -2.44 -14.35
N HIS A 247 1.24 -1.89 -13.61
CA HIS A 247 1.35 -0.47 -13.32
C HIS A 247 2.59 0.18 -13.94
N GLY A 248 3.11 -0.39 -15.03
CA GLY A 248 4.14 0.26 -15.83
C GLY A 248 5.50 0.42 -15.12
N THR A 249 6.18 1.52 -15.39
CA THR A 249 7.60 1.72 -15.04
C THR A 249 7.82 2.30 -13.64
N LEU A 250 9.03 2.09 -13.10
CA LEU A 250 9.46 2.74 -11.86
C LEU A 250 9.52 4.29 -11.99
N ALA A 251 9.73 4.81 -13.20
CA ALA A 251 9.66 6.26 -13.44
C ALA A 251 8.24 6.80 -13.22
N ASN A 252 7.21 6.05 -13.67
CA ASN A 252 5.82 6.41 -13.42
C ASN A 252 5.51 6.38 -11.92
N LEU A 253 5.94 5.30 -11.22
CA LEU A 253 5.82 5.19 -9.76
C LEU A 253 6.44 6.39 -9.05
N TYR A 254 7.67 6.77 -9.43
CA TYR A 254 8.36 7.94 -8.87
C TYR A 254 7.54 9.21 -9.05
N ASN A 255 7.05 9.45 -10.26
CA ASN A 255 6.29 10.65 -10.60
C ASN A 255 4.99 10.75 -9.81
N VAL A 256 4.24 9.65 -9.69
CA VAL A 256 2.98 9.63 -8.93
C VAL A 256 3.22 9.88 -7.45
N ILE A 257 4.18 9.18 -6.83
CA ILE A 257 4.49 9.37 -5.40
C ILE A 257 4.93 10.82 -5.13
N SER A 258 5.86 11.36 -5.94
CA SER A 258 6.37 12.72 -5.77
C SER A 258 5.27 13.76 -5.88
N ASP A 259 4.37 13.59 -6.87
CA ASP A 259 3.27 14.53 -7.11
C ASP A 259 2.24 14.48 -5.97
N VAL A 260 1.72 13.31 -5.62
CA VAL A 260 0.67 13.22 -4.58
C VAL A 260 1.19 13.65 -3.22
N ARG A 261 2.46 13.38 -2.92
CA ARG A 261 3.11 13.88 -1.70
C ARG A 261 3.17 15.40 -1.67
N SER A 262 3.65 16.02 -2.73
CA SER A 262 3.77 17.47 -2.85
C SER A 262 2.40 18.16 -2.86
N ARG A 263 1.46 17.62 -3.65
CA ARG A 263 0.14 18.21 -3.89
C ARG A 263 -0.76 18.18 -2.66
N TYR A 264 -0.72 17.10 -1.89
CA TYR A 264 -1.62 16.93 -0.75
C TYR A 264 -0.94 17.16 0.60
N GLY A 265 0.38 17.22 0.66
CA GLY A 265 1.13 17.39 1.92
C GLY A 265 0.90 16.24 2.90
N LYS A 266 0.62 15.03 2.37
CA LYS A 266 0.40 13.82 3.16
C LYS A 266 1.58 12.88 3.04
N ASP A 267 1.77 12.04 4.05
CA ASP A 267 2.66 10.90 3.93
C ASP A 267 2.18 9.98 2.81
N VAL A 268 3.11 9.32 2.12
CA VAL A 268 2.79 8.36 1.05
C VAL A 268 3.35 7.00 1.42
N VAL A 269 2.54 5.96 1.23
CA VAL A 269 2.90 4.57 1.44
C VAL A 269 2.54 3.77 0.20
N LEU A 270 3.47 2.94 -0.25
CA LEU A 270 3.16 1.88 -1.19
C LEU A 270 2.59 0.71 -0.39
N ALA A 271 1.26 0.60 -0.36
CA ALA A 271 0.55 -0.37 0.47
C ALA A 271 0.63 -1.79 -0.08
N GLU A 272 0.90 -1.93 -1.39
CA GLU A 272 1.02 -3.22 -2.04
C GLU A 272 2.07 -3.21 -3.14
N THR A 273 2.91 -4.23 -3.14
CA THR A 273 3.78 -4.66 -4.24
C THR A 273 4.15 -6.12 -4.05
N ALA A 274 4.40 -6.82 -5.14
CA ALA A 274 4.98 -8.16 -5.16
C ALA A 274 5.64 -8.43 -6.52
N TYR A 275 6.44 -9.47 -6.62
CA TYR A 275 7.06 -9.90 -7.87
C TYR A 275 7.20 -11.43 -7.91
N PRO A 276 6.86 -12.09 -9.04
CA PRO A 276 6.99 -13.53 -9.15
C PRO A 276 8.45 -13.99 -9.25
N PHE A 277 8.78 -15.07 -8.56
CA PHE A 277 10.10 -15.68 -8.66
C PHE A 277 10.17 -16.81 -9.71
N THR A 278 9.03 -17.21 -10.27
CA THR A 278 8.91 -18.30 -11.26
C THR A 278 7.61 -18.20 -12.04
N THR A 279 7.52 -18.86 -13.19
CA THR A 279 6.28 -19.12 -13.90
C THR A 279 5.66 -20.47 -13.56
N ALA A 280 6.39 -21.33 -12.85
CA ALA A 280 5.86 -22.62 -12.42
C ALA A 280 4.74 -22.42 -11.40
N ASN A 281 3.96 -23.46 -11.20
CA ASN A 281 2.77 -23.51 -10.37
C ASN A 281 2.85 -24.75 -9.48
N ALA A 282 2.58 -24.61 -8.19
CA ALA A 282 2.71 -25.70 -7.24
C ALA A 282 1.39 -26.40 -6.91
N ASP A 283 0.25 -25.76 -7.12
CA ASP A 283 -1.06 -26.30 -6.73
C ASP A 283 -2.02 -26.55 -7.91
N GLY A 284 -1.58 -26.30 -9.14
CA GLY A 284 -2.37 -26.46 -10.36
C GLY A 284 -3.31 -25.31 -10.69
N THR A 285 -3.38 -24.28 -9.83
CA THR A 285 -4.19 -23.06 -10.08
C THR A 285 -3.36 -22.05 -10.86
N GLY A 286 -3.88 -21.53 -11.97
CA GLY A 286 -3.15 -20.58 -12.82
C GLY A 286 -2.66 -19.36 -12.04
N ASN A 287 -1.38 -19.04 -12.20
CA ASN A 287 -0.78 -17.87 -11.56
C ASN A 287 -1.40 -16.55 -12.05
N SER A 288 -1.64 -15.62 -11.16
CA SER A 288 -2.18 -14.29 -11.49
C SER A 288 -1.19 -13.43 -12.29
N ILE A 289 0.11 -13.62 -12.07
CA ILE A 289 1.18 -12.98 -12.84
C ILE A 289 2.16 -14.05 -13.33
N ASN A 290 2.26 -14.17 -14.67
CA ASN A 290 3.10 -15.15 -15.35
C ASN A 290 4.22 -14.52 -16.20
N ALA A 291 4.33 -13.19 -16.19
CA ALA A 291 5.31 -12.46 -16.97
C ALA A 291 6.20 -11.61 -16.06
N GLY A 292 7.48 -11.59 -16.36
CA GLY A 292 8.44 -10.68 -15.73
C GLY A 292 8.37 -9.28 -16.32
N CYS A 293 8.85 -8.31 -15.57
CA CYS A 293 9.06 -6.95 -16.07
C CYS A 293 10.47 -6.81 -16.64
N ALA A 294 10.65 -5.88 -17.58
CA ALA A 294 11.93 -5.64 -18.22
C ALA A 294 13.04 -5.41 -17.18
N GLY A 295 14.14 -6.14 -17.31
CA GLY A 295 15.28 -6.07 -16.40
C GLY A 295 15.22 -6.95 -15.15
N TYR A 296 14.12 -7.67 -14.94
CA TYR A 296 13.96 -8.56 -13.79
C TYR A 296 13.59 -9.97 -14.24
N PRO A 297 14.53 -10.95 -14.20
CA PRO A 297 14.21 -12.33 -14.51
C PRO A 297 13.25 -12.94 -13.45
N LEU A 298 12.45 -13.91 -13.86
CA LEU A 298 11.57 -14.67 -12.96
C LEU A 298 12.40 -15.71 -12.19
N THR A 299 13.12 -15.23 -11.20
CA THR A 299 14.01 -15.97 -10.30
C THR A 299 14.00 -15.32 -8.92
N TRP A 300 14.51 -16.00 -7.91
CA TRP A 300 14.70 -15.42 -6.59
C TRP A 300 15.53 -14.13 -6.61
N ALA A 301 16.63 -14.11 -7.37
CA ALA A 301 17.45 -12.91 -7.51
C ALA A 301 16.67 -11.76 -8.19
N GLY A 302 15.88 -12.08 -9.23
CA GLY A 302 15.04 -11.09 -9.90
C GLY A 302 13.92 -10.54 -9.00
N GLN A 303 13.28 -11.40 -8.19
CA GLN A 303 12.31 -10.99 -7.18
C GLN A 303 12.92 -10.02 -6.15
N ALA A 304 14.08 -10.38 -5.61
CA ALA A 304 14.77 -9.54 -4.63
C ALA A 304 15.22 -8.20 -5.23
N THR A 305 15.77 -8.22 -6.47
CA THR A 305 16.21 -7.02 -7.18
C THR A 305 15.04 -6.09 -7.50
N ASN A 306 13.92 -6.66 -8.00
CA ASN A 306 12.71 -5.87 -8.26
C ASN A 306 12.23 -5.18 -6.97
N PHE A 307 12.09 -5.93 -5.89
CA PHE A 307 11.63 -5.36 -4.62
C PHE A 307 12.57 -4.29 -4.07
N ALA A 308 13.88 -4.48 -4.17
CA ALA A 308 14.87 -3.47 -3.78
C ALA A 308 14.73 -2.18 -4.61
N HIS A 309 14.53 -2.31 -5.93
CA HIS A 309 14.35 -1.15 -6.81
C HIS A 309 13.02 -0.42 -6.55
N VAL A 310 11.94 -1.15 -6.29
CA VAL A 310 10.66 -0.54 -5.87
C VAL A 310 10.82 0.26 -4.58
N GLN A 311 11.47 -0.31 -3.56
CA GLN A 311 11.77 0.39 -2.31
C GLN A 311 12.61 1.65 -2.52
N ASN A 312 13.67 1.55 -3.32
CA ASN A 312 14.55 2.68 -3.62
C ASN A 312 13.80 3.79 -4.37
N THR A 313 12.97 3.42 -5.35
CA THR A 313 12.15 4.37 -6.10
C THR A 313 11.15 5.07 -5.19
N ALA A 314 10.41 4.32 -4.40
CA ALA A 314 9.43 4.88 -3.46
C ALA A 314 10.09 5.83 -2.44
N ARG A 315 11.22 5.43 -1.86
CA ARG A 315 12.02 6.24 -0.93
C ARG A 315 12.49 7.54 -1.57
N ASN A 316 13.07 7.46 -2.76
CA ASN A 316 13.60 8.63 -3.47
C ASN A 316 12.49 9.60 -3.92
N ALA A 317 11.28 9.08 -4.16
CA ALA A 317 10.10 9.88 -4.44
C ALA A 317 9.46 10.49 -3.17
N GLY A 318 9.94 10.08 -1.98
CA GLY A 318 9.50 10.61 -0.69
C GLY A 318 8.42 9.80 0.02
N ALA A 319 8.16 8.55 -0.39
CA ALA A 319 7.33 7.66 0.39
C ALA A 319 7.97 7.33 1.75
N ILE A 320 7.14 7.12 2.76
CA ILE A 320 7.57 6.71 4.09
C ILE A 320 7.45 5.21 4.33
N GLY A 321 6.86 4.47 3.40
CA GLY A 321 6.68 3.03 3.59
C GLY A 321 6.41 2.26 2.31
N VAL A 322 6.77 0.97 2.37
CA VAL A 322 6.49 -0.03 1.33
C VAL A 322 6.10 -1.33 2.00
N PHE A 323 4.98 -1.92 1.53
CA PHE A 323 4.47 -3.19 1.98
C PHE A 323 4.58 -4.23 0.87
N TYR A 324 5.14 -5.39 1.17
CA TYR A 324 5.05 -6.55 0.29
C TYR A 324 3.71 -7.25 0.55
N TRP A 325 2.94 -7.48 -0.52
CA TRP A 325 1.63 -8.09 -0.40
C TRP A 325 1.75 -9.61 -0.41
N GLU A 326 1.23 -10.25 0.64
CA GLU A 326 1.13 -11.69 0.85
C GLU A 326 2.46 -12.47 0.66
N PRO A 327 3.56 -12.02 1.27
CA PRO A 327 4.86 -12.69 1.16
C PRO A 327 4.84 -14.14 1.65
N THR A 328 3.89 -14.48 2.54
CA THR A 328 3.75 -15.79 3.18
C THR A 328 2.79 -16.75 2.47
N TRP A 329 2.14 -16.30 1.38
CA TRP A 329 1.12 -17.08 0.70
C TRP A 329 1.70 -18.01 -0.37
N TYR A 330 2.60 -18.92 0.04
CA TYR A 330 3.05 -20.00 -0.82
C TYR A 330 1.98 -21.11 -0.91
N ALA A 331 2.12 -22.03 -1.86
CA ALA A 331 1.15 -23.11 -2.07
C ALA A 331 1.07 -24.02 -0.83
N VAL A 332 -0.03 -23.90 -0.12
CA VAL A 332 -0.42 -24.79 0.99
C VAL A 332 -1.80 -25.35 0.66
N PRO A 333 -1.95 -26.68 0.53
CA PRO A 333 -3.24 -27.28 0.23
C PRO A 333 -4.35 -26.78 1.15
N GLY A 334 -5.45 -26.33 0.57
CA GLY A 334 -6.57 -25.76 1.32
C GLY A 334 -6.44 -24.28 1.68
N ASN A 335 -5.35 -23.58 1.33
CA ASN A 335 -5.18 -22.15 1.56
C ASN A 335 -5.45 -21.34 0.27
N GLY A 336 -6.63 -21.52 -0.30
CA GLY A 336 -7.04 -20.92 -1.57
C GLY A 336 -7.45 -19.45 -1.45
N TRP A 337 -7.74 -18.87 -2.62
CA TRP A 337 -8.05 -17.43 -2.75
C TRP A 337 -9.54 -17.10 -2.57
N ASP A 338 -10.46 -18.02 -2.90
CA ASP A 338 -11.90 -17.76 -2.84
C ASP A 338 -12.46 -18.05 -1.43
N PRO A 339 -12.92 -17.04 -0.68
CA PRO A 339 -13.49 -17.27 0.64
C PRO A 339 -14.80 -18.08 0.61
N ALA A 340 -15.44 -18.25 -0.55
CA ALA A 340 -16.60 -19.11 -0.70
C ALA A 340 -16.21 -20.59 -0.85
N ASP A 341 -15.02 -20.86 -1.41
CA ASP A 341 -14.45 -22.21 -1.57
C ASP A 341 -12.94 -22.21 -1.29
N ILE A 342 -12.54 -21.72 -0.14
CA ILE A 342 -11.14 -21.53 0.23
C ILE A 342 -10.33 -22.83 0.24
N THR A 343 -10.98 -23.98 0.35
CA THR A 343 -10.32 -25.27 0.40
C THR A 343 -9.89 -25.75 -0.98
N ASN A 344 -10.68 -25.47 -2.03
CA ASN A 344 -10.46 -26.03 -3.35
C ASN A 344 -10.08 -24.99 -4.42
N SER A 345 -10.19 -23.70 -4.12
CA SER A 345 -9.96 -22.64 -5.11
C SER A 345 -8.50 -22.49 -5.53
N GLY A 346 -7.57 -23.08 -4.78
CA GLY A 346 -6.14 -22.95 -5.04
C GLY A 346 -5.58 -21.56 -4.80
N ASN A 347 -4.31 -21.33 -5.16
CA ASN A 347 -3.59 -20.11 -4.89
C ASN A 347 -2.86 -19.58 -6.14
N GLY A 348 -3.50 -18.71 -6.90
CA GLY A 348 -2.86 -18.05 -8.06
C GLY A 348 -1.78 -17.03 -7.70
N TRP A 349 -1.39 -16.93 -6.41
CA TRP A 349 -0.37 -15.99 -5.93
C TRP A 349 0.88 -16.68 -5.40
N ASP A 350 0.94 -18.00 -5.43
CA ASP A 350 1.99 -18.80 -4.81
C ASP A 350 3.40 -18.52 -5.36
N ASN A 351 3.49 -18.13 -6.64
CA ASN A 351 4.73 -17.76 -7.31
C ASN A 351 5.26 -16.36 -6.92
N MET A 352 4.45 -15.55 -6.24
CA MET A 352 4.82 -14.22 -5.76
C MET A 352 5.18 -14.16 -4.27
N ALA A 353 4.91 -15.24 -3.53
CA ALA A 353 5.39 -15.36 -2.17
C ALA A 353 6.92 -15.22 -2.12
N ILE A 354 7.45 -14.71 -1.01
CA ILE A 354 8.92 -14.71 -0.80
C ILE A 354 9.40 -16.00 -0.15
N PHE A 355 8.50 -16.89 0.20
CA PHE A 355 8.80 -18.26 0.61
C PHE A 355 8.53 -19.19 -0.57
N ASN A 356 9.46 -20.09 -0.86
CA ASN A 356 9.23 -21.10 -1.88
C ASN A 356 8.20 -22.16 -1.39
N TRP A 357 7.89 -23.10 -2.23
CA TRP A 357 6.87 -24.14 -1.95
C TRP A 357 7.25 -25.15 -0.86
N THR A 358 8.49 -25.08 -0.33
CA THR A 358 8.90 -25.78 0.89
C THR A 358 8.88 -24.88 2.12
N GLY A 359 8.38 -23.65 1.99
CA GLY A 359 8.30 -22.64 3.04
C GLY A 359 9.64 -21.99 3.40
N ARG A 360 10.71 -22.10 2.58
CA ARG A 360 11.98 -21.44 2.81
C ARG A 360 11.98 -20.04 2.22
N ILE A 361 12.39 -19.04 3.02
CA ILE A 361 12.46 -17.64 2.57
C ILE A 361 13.53 -17.45 1.49
N ASN A 362 13.23 -16.58 0.53
CA ASN A 362 14.23 -16.03 -0.39
C ASN A 362 15.30 -15.25 0.42
N PRO A 363 16.57 -15.70 0.42
CA PRO A 363 17.60 -15.13 1.28
C PRO A 363 17.99 -13.70 0.93
N ASP A 364 17.64 -13.23 -0.28
CA ASP A 364 18.07 -11.93 -0.81
C ASP A 364 17.00 -10.85 -0.65
N VAL A 365 15.75 -11.21 -0.31
CA VAL A 365 14.69 -10.23 -0.05
C VAL A 365 14.93 -9.55 1.29
N ARG A 366 15.01 -8.21 1.26
CA ARG A 366 15.19 -7.37 2.45
C ARG A 366 14.31 -6.14 2.39
N TRP A 367 13.82 -5.74 3.56
CA TRP A 367 13.24 -4.42 3.77
C TRP A 367 14.33 -3.49 4.29
N THR A 368 14.56 -2.40 3.55
CA THR A 368 15.62 -1.43 3.88
C THR A 368 15.02 -0.09 4.34
N PRO A 369 15.64 0.60 5.32
CA PRO A 369 15.21 1.92 5.81
C PRO A 369 15.19 3.00 4.74
#